data_251941d0a0792487ba590235d83b52a6
#
_entry.id   251941d0a0792487ba590235d83b52a6
#
_cell.length_a   1.000
_cell.length_b   1.000
_cell.length_c   1.000
_cell.angle_alpha   90.00
_cell.angle_beta   90.00
_cell.angle_gamma   90.00
#
_symmetry.space_group_name_H-M   'P 1'
#
loop_
_entity.id
_entity.type
_entity.pdbx_description
1 polymer ?
#
loop_
_entity_poly.entity_id
_entity_poly.type
_entity_poly.pdbx_seq_one_letter_code
_entity_poly.pdbx_strand_id
1 'polypeptide(L)'
;MSLQVEQLEHNMAKLTIEVSAEELEGALQKAYQKQKGRINVPGFRKGKVPRQLIEKMYGPEIFYDDAANALIPEAYSKAYDESGLEIVSQPKIDVTQIEKGKPFIFTAEVATKPEVELGEYKGIEVPKYSNRVTQKEIDAKLEEEQLKNARTITVEGRPVQDKDEVVLDFEGFVDGEAFEGGKGENYPLTIGSGSFIPGFEEQLIGAEPEKEVEVKVTFPEDYHAEDLKGKEAVFKCTVHEIKAKELPELDDEFASEVSEFDTLDELKTDIKAKIKEQKVNDGKRAQEDAAVDAIIESAKMDLPEAMVDTQARQMLDEFAQRMQQQGLTLDQYMQFTGMTADKMMEEHRPQAEKRIKTRLVLEAIAKAENIEITDEKLDEEIAKMAEAYQMEADKLKSFMGDKEKEQMKQDMAVQEAITFVVDNAVEK
;
A
#
# COMPACT_ATOMS: atom_id res chain seq x y z
N MET A 1 -1.51 -5.37 -41.65
CA MET A 1 -2.40 -5.14 -40.51
C MET A 1 -3.36 -4.02 -40.85
N SER A 2 -4.63 -4.10 -40.50
CA SER A 2 -5.57 -2.97 -40.56
C SER A 2 -6.17 -2.76 -39.16
N LEU A 3 -6.49 -1.47 -38.87
CA LEU A 3 -7.06 -1.05 -37.60
C LEU A 3 -8.36 -0.31 -37.86
N GLN A 4 -9.41 -0.64 -37.12
CA GLN A 4 -10.63 0.15 -37.02
C GLN A 4 -10.86 0.52 -35.56
N VAL A 5 -11.16 1.80 -35.32
CA VAL A 5 -11.41 2.35 -33.99
C VAL A 5 -12.86 2.77 -33.91
N GLU A 6 -13.61 2.24 -32.97
CA GLU A 6 -14.99 2.61 -32.66
C GLU A 6 -15.01 3.17 -31.23
N GLN A 7 -15.49 4.39 -31.05
CA GLN A 7 -15.71 4.96 -29.72
C GLN A 7 -17.06 4.47 -29.19
N LEU A 8 -17.02 4.03 -27.93
CA LEU A 8 -18.17 3.55 -27.19
C LEU A 8 -18.55 4.57 -26.09
N GLU A 9 -19.66 4.35 -25.41
CA GLU A 9 -20.08 5.17 -24.27
C GLU A 9 -19.10 5.02 -23.08
N HIS A 10 -19.13 5.95 -22.13
CA HIS A 10 -18.33 5.96 -20.91
C HIS A 10 -16.81 5.90 -21.14
N ASN A 11 -16.33 6.68 -22.11
CA ASN A 11 -14.89 6.74 -22.43
C ASN A 11 -14.27 5.37 -22.74
N MET A 12 -15.04 4.47 -23.33
CA MET A 12 -14.56 3.20 -23.84
C MET A 12 -14.32 3.28 -25.34
N ALA A 13 -13.37 2.50 -25.84
CA ALA A 13 -13.11 2.33 -27.27
C ALA A 13 -12.93 0.86 -27.61
N LYS A 14 -13.36 0.49 -28.82
CA LYS A 14 -13.18 -0.84 -29.37
C LYS A 14 -12.25 -0.77 -30.56
N LEU A 15 -11.12 -1.43 -30.44
CA LEU A 15 -10.13 -1.59 -31.50
C LEU A 15 -10.40 -2.93 -32.20
N THR A 16 -10.73 -2.89 -33.47
CA THR A 16 -10.80 -4.10 -34.29
C THR A 16 -9.53 -4.21 -35.13
N ILE A 17 -8.76 -5.26 -34.86
CA ILE A 17 -7.42 -5.45 -35.40
C ILE A 17 -7.43 -6.67 -36.32
N GLU A 18 -7.04 -6.45 -37.56
CA GLU A 18 -6.94 -7.47 -38.58
C GLU A 18 -5.48 -7.73 -38.94
N VAL A 19 -5.02 -8.95 -38.72
CA VAL A 19 -3.69 -9.45 -39.07
C VAL A 19 -3.80 -10.27 -40.34
N SER A 20 -2.86 -10.11 -41.26
CA SER A 20 -2.94 -10.77 -42.57
C SER A 20 -2.89 -12.31 -42.46
N ALA A 21 -3.48 -12.98 -43.44
CA ALA A 21 -3.46 -14.45 -43.51
C ALA A 21 -2.01 -15.01 -43.59
N GLU A 22 -1.08 -14.24 -44.16
CA GLU A 22 0.35 -14.64 -44.25
C GLU A 22 1.02 -14.60 -42.87
N GLU A 23 0.76 -13.59 -42.08
CA GLU A 23 1.27 -13.46 -40.70
C GLU A 23 0.67 -14.56 -39.80
N LEU A 24 -0.62 -14.86 -39.95
CA LEU A 24 -1.27 -15.96 -39.25
C LEU A 24 -0.63 -17.31 -39.63
N GLU A 25 -0.38 -17.57 -40.93
CA GLU A 25 0.26 -18.81 -41.38
C GLU A 25 1.68 -18.94 -40.79
N GLY A 26 2.42 -17.82 -40.73
CA GLY A 26 3.74 -17.78 -40.10
C GLY A 26 3.67 -18.12 -38.59
N ALA A 27 2.69 -17.60 -37.88
CA ALA A 27 2.46 -17.89 -36.46
C ALA A 27 2.02 -19.34 -36.23
N LEU A 28 1.13 -19.88 -37.06
CA LEU A 28 0.73 -21.29 -37.03
C LEU A 28 1.92 -22.23 -37.27
N GLN A 29 2.87 -21.86 -38.15
CA GLN A 29 4.08 -22.62 -38.38
C GLN A 29 5.01 -22.60 -37.16
N LYS A 30 5.14 -21.47 -36.48
CA LYS A 30 5.89 -21.34 -35.21
C LYS A 30 5.22 -22.18 -34.09
N ALA A 31 3.90 -22.12 -33.96
CA ALA A 31 3.12 -22.91 -33.00
C ALA A 31 3.33 -24.43 -33.23
N TYR A 32 3.27 -24.89 -34.49
CA TYR A 32 3.61 -26.25 -34.82
C TYR A 32 5.04 -26.63 -34.38
N GLN A 33 6.03 -25.78 -34.66
CA GLN A 33 7.42 -26.07 -34.26
C GLN A 33 7.57 -26.22 -32.74
N LYS A 34 6.85 -25.41 -31.96
CA LYS A 34 6.84 -25.46 -30.51
C LYS A 34 6.15 -26.72 -29.97
N GLN A 35 5.02 -27.13 -30.59
CA GLN A 35 4.19 -28.22 -30.11
C GLN A 35 4.55 -29.60 -30.68
N LYS A 36 5.18 -29.70 -31.89
CA LYS A 36 5.47 -30.99 -32.55
C LYS A 36 6.19 -32.04 -31.69
N GLY A 37 6.98 -31.56 -30.71
CA GLY A 37 7.69 -32.42 -29.76
C GLY A 37 6.78 -33.00 -28.66
N ARG A 38 5.56 -32.50 -28.49
CA ARG A 38 4.59 -32.95 -27.49
C ARG A 38 3.51 -33.84 -28.06
N ILE A 39 3.25 -33.70 -29.38
CA ILE A 39 2.20 -34.45 -30.08
C ILE A 39 2.70 -35.82 -30.47
N ASN A 40 1.98 -36.86 -30.06
CA ASN A 40 2.28 -38.25 -30.40
C ASN A 40 1.26 -38.77 -31.42
N VAL A 41 1.77 -39.22 -32.59
CA VAL A 41 0.94 -39.80 -33.65
C VAL A 41 1.39 -41.23 -33.91
N PRO A 42 0.52 -42.23 -33.85
CA PRO A 42 0.88 -43.62 -34.14
C PRO A 42 1.55 -43.74 -35.52
N GLY A 43 2.64 -44.47 -35.56
CA GLY A 43 3.41 -44.68 -36.80
C GLY A 43 4.47 -43.63 -37.12
N PHE A 44 4.57 -42.54 -36.30
CA PHE A 44 5.58 -41.51 -36.49
C PHE A 44 6.47 -41.36 -35.24
N ARG A 45 7.73 -41.05 -35.49
CA ARG A 45 8.68 -40.68 -34.43
C ARG A 45 8.26 -39.30 -33.85
N LYS A 46 8.22 -39.19 -32.54
CA LYS A 46 7.90 -37.97 -31.82
C LYS A 46 8.70 -36.75 -32.34
N GLY A 47 8.02 -35.66 -32.65
CA GLY A 47 8.62 -34.43 -33.21
C GLY A 47 8.94 -34.47 -34.71
N LYS A 48 8.62 -35.58 -35.43
CA LYS A 48 8.83 -35.73 -36.88
C LYS A 48 7.53 -35.82 -37.67
N VAL A 49 6.40 -35.65 -37.04
CA VAL A 49 5.08 -35.67 -37.70
C VAL A 49 4.90 -34.37 -38.51
N PRO A 50 4.60 -34.43 -39.83
CA PRO A 50 4.31 -33.24 -40.62
C PRO A 50 3.07 -32.49 -40.13
N ARG A 51 3.09 -31.14 -40.16
CA ARG A 51 2.00 -30.28 -39.72
C ARG A 51 0.66 -30.65 -40.33
N GLN A 52 0.64 -30.88 -41.68
CA GLN A 52 -0.57 -31.24 -42.42
C GLN A 52 -1.24 -32.48 -41.90
N LEU A 53 -0.45 -33.47 -41.44
CA LEU A 53 -0.99 -34.71 -40.88
C LEU A 53 -1.60 -34.49 -39.50
N ILE A 54 -0.96 -33.65 -38.67
CA ILE A 54 -1.51 -33.27 -37.36
C ILE A 54 -2.83 -32.53 -37.54
N GLU A 55 -2.88 -31.52 -38.41
CA GLU A 55 -4.07 -30.77 -38.75
C GLU A 55 -5.19 -31.67 -39.31
N LYS A 56 -4.87 -32.68 -40.09
CA LYS A 56 -5.86 -33.64 -40.60
C LYS A 56 -6.45 -34.55 -39.52
N MET A 57 -5.66 -34.87 -38.49
CA MET A 57 -6.07 -35.80 -37.43
C MET A 57 -6.79 -35.08 -36.25
N TYR A 58 -6.34 -33.90 -35.92
CA TYR A 58 -6.76 -33.17 -34.72
C TYR A 58 -7.48 -31.85 -35.01
N GLY A 59 -7.59 -31.46 -36.29
CA GLY A 59 -8.06 -30.14 -36.70
C GLY A 59 -6.93 -29.10 -36.73
N PRO A 60 -7.05 -28.04 -37.56
CA PRO A 60 -6.11 -26.92 -37.58
C PRO A 60 -6.13 -26.12 -36.29
N GLU A 61 -7.23 -26.19 -35.54
CA GLU A 61 -7.50 -25.47 -34.29
C GLU A 61 -6.48 -25.75 -33.19
N ILE A 62 -5.83 -26.91 -33.24
CA ILE A 62 -4.80 -27.33 -32.27
C ILE A 62 -3.65 -26.33 -32.12
N PHE A 63 -3.43 -25.48 -33.12
CA PHE A 63 -2.35 -24.49 -33.15
C PHE A 63 -2.87 -23.05 -32.97
N TYR A 64 -4.20 -22.82 -32.94
CA TYR A 64 -4.78 -21.49 -32.96
C TYR A 64 -4.45 -20.71 -31.69
N ASP A 65 -4.56 -21.31 -30.52
CA ASP A 65 -4.28 -20.65 -29.24
C ASP A 65 -2.82 -20.18 -29.16
N ASP A 66 -1.86 -21.05 -29.51
CA ASP A 66 -0.44 -20.67 -29.52
C ASP A 66 -0.12 -19.60 -30.56
N ALA A 67 -0.80 -19.64 -31.72
CA ALA A 67 -0.63 -18.65 -32.78
C ALA A 67 -1.24 -17.30 -32.39
N ALA A 68 -2.46 -17.28 -31.85
CA ALA A 68 -3.13 -16.10 -31.33
C ALA A 68 -2.32 -15.44 -30.22
N ASN A 69 -1.89 -16.22 -29.22
CA ASN A 69 -1.08 -15.72 -28.10
C ASN A 69 0.28 -15.13 -28.56
N ALA A 70 0.81 -15.58 -29.69
CA ALA A 70 2.04 -15.03 -30.24
C ALA A 70 1.81 -13.74 -31.05
N LEU A 71 0.65 -13.62 -31.73
CA LEU A 71 0.33 -12.48 -32.61
C LEU A 71 -0.29 -11.30 -31.88
N ILE A 72 -1.18 -11.57 -30.91
CA ILE A 72 -1.95 -10.53 -30.22
C ILE A 72 -1.07 -9.43 -29.61
N PRO A 73 -0.01 -9.74 -28.83
CA PRO A 73 0.78 -8.69 -28.20
C PRO A 73 1.45 -7.75 -29.20
N GLU A 74 2.00 -8.29 -30.28
CA GLU A 74 2.68 -7.50 -31.30
C GLU A 74 1.70 -6.67 -32.14
N ALA A 75 0.56 -7.27 -32.53
CA ALA A 75 -0.47 -6.59 -33.30
C ALA A 75 -1.18 -5.50 -32.48
N TYR A 76 -1.44 -5.79 -31.19
CA TYR A 76 -2.03 -4.79 -30.26
C TYR A 76 -1.07 -3.62 -30.02
N SER A 77 0.22 -3.86 -29.81
CA SER A 77 1.19 -2.77 -29.63
C SER A 77 1.24 -1.83 -30.84
N LYS A 78 1.23 -2.38 -32.05
CA LYS A 78 1.17 -1.56 -33.28
C LYS A 78 -0.15 -0.80 -33.40
N ALA A 79 -1.26 -1.44 -33.05
CA ALA A 79 -2.59 -0.82 -33.07
C ALA A 79 -2.71 0.30 -32.04
N TYR A 80 -2.10 0.13 -30.85
CA TYR A 80 -2.01 1.17 -29.82
C TYR A 80 -1.32 2.42 -30.35
N ASP A 81 -0.11 2.26 -30.92
CA ASP A 81 0.65 3.39 -31.47
C ASP A 81 -0.09 4.07 -32.65
N GLU A 82 -0.79 3.29 -33.51
CA GLU A 82 -1.52 3.80 -34.68
C GLU A 82 -2.86 4.47 -34.32
N SER A 83 -3.48 4.05 -33.20
CA SER A 83 -4.80 4.58 -32.77
C SER A 83 -4.75 6.03 -32.31
N GLY A 84 -3.61 6.49 -31.79
CA GLY A 84 -3.47 7.82 -31.19
C GLY A 84 -4.31 8.03 -29.91
N LEU A 85 -4.89 6.98 -29.33
CA LEU A 85 -5.70 7.05 -28.13
C LEU A 85 -4.83 6.97 -26.87
N GLU A 86 -5.15 7.78 -25.88
CA GLU A 86 -4.60 7.62 -24.52
C GLU A 86 -5.35 6.49 -23.79
N ILE A 87 -4.88 5.25 -23.96
CA ILE A 87 -5.46 4.06 -23.34
C ILE A 87 -4.99 3.95 -21.90
N VAL A 88 -5.95 3.80 -20.96
CA VAL A 88 -5.72 3.81 -19.51
C VAL A 88 -6.15 2.53 -18.80
N SER A 89 -6.49 1.48 -19.56
CA SER A 89 -6.84 0.17 -19.02
C SER A 89 -6.12 -0.96 -19.74
N GLN A 90 -6.13 -2.14 -19.14
CA GLN A 90 -5.76 -3.35 -19.87
C GLN A 90 -6.82 -3.67 -20.91
N PRO A 91 -6.42 -4.16 -22.12
CA PRO A 91 -7.38 -4.50 -23.15
C PRO A 91 -8.15 -5.77 -22.79
N LYS A 92 -9.47 -5.73 -22.96
CA LYS A 92 -10.30 -6.94 -22.97
C LYS A 92 -10.32 -7.48 -24.40
N ILE A 93 -9.59 -8.58 -24.62
CA ILE A 93 -9.40 -9.15 -25.95
C ILE A 93 -10.45 -10.23 -26.22
N ASP A 94 -11.07 -10.16 -27.38
CA ASP A 94 -11.95 -11.19 -27.93
C ASP A 94 -11.56 -11.55 -29.36
N VAL A 95 -11.46 -12.85 -29.64
CA VAL A 95 -11.07 -13.35 -30.97
C VAL A 95 -12.31 -13.54 -31.82
N THR A 96 -12.48 -12.71 -32.81
CA THR A 96 -13.65 -12.74 -33.69
C THR A 96 -13.48 -13.75 -34.84
N GLN A 97 -12.27 -13.85 -35.41
CA GLN A 97 -11.98 -14.77 -36.52
C GLN A 97 -10.56 -15.31 -36.43
N ILE A 98 -10.44 -16.63 -36.37
CA ILE A 98 -9.17 -17.33 -36.55
C ILE A 98 -9.41 -18.59 -37.39
N GLU A 99 -9.01 -18.54 -38.67
CA GLU A 99 -9.19 -19.64 -39.62
C GLU A 99 -8.04 -19.68 -40.60
N LYS A 100 -7.51 -20.85 -40.87
CA LYS A 100 -6.43 -21.03 -41.82
C LYS A 100 -6.76 -20.50 -43.22
N GLY A 101 -5.92 -19.64 -43.74
CA GLY A 101 -6.09 -19.03 -45.07
C GLY A 101 -6.99 -17.78 -45.08
N LYS A 102 -7.54 -17.40 -43.93
CA LYS A 102 -8.24 -16.12 -43.74
C LYS A 102 -7.43 -15.20 -42.82
N PRO A 103 -7.70 -13.87 -42.84
CA PRO A 103 -7.12 -12.95 -41.86
C PRO A 103 -7.49 -13.35 -40.44
N PHE A 104 -6.58 -13.12 -39.50
CA PHE A 104 -6.86 -13.22 -38.06
C PHE A 104 -7.44 -11.89 -37.58
N ILE A 105 -8.64 -11.92 -37.02
CA ILE A 105 -9.37 -10.73 -36.52
C ILE A 105 -9.66 -10.90 -35.06
N PHE A 106 -9.27 -9.93 -34.25
CA PHE A 106 -9.63 -9.84 -32.87
C PHE A 106 -10.00 -8.41 -32.49
N THR A 107 -10.78 -8.27 -31.43
CA THR A 107 -11.14 -6.99 -30.88
C THR A 107 -10.50 -6.78 -29.53
N ALA A 108 -10.15 -5.53 -29.23
CA ALA A 108 -9.68 -5.11 -27.91
C ALA A 108 -10.56 -3.97 -27.42
N GLU A 109 -11.34 -4.21 -26.38
CA GLU A 109 -12.07 -3.16 -25.69
C GLU A 109 -11.16 -2.55 -24.62
N VAL A 110 -11.04 -1.20 -24.65
CA VAL A 110 -10.12 -0.44 -23.81
C VAL A 110 -10.82 0.79 -23.24
N ALA A 111 -10.42 1.24 -22.07
CA ALA A 111 -10.80 2.55 -21.56
C ALA A 111 -9.81 3.61 -22.07
N THR A 112 -10.34 4.73 -22.52
CA THR A 112 -9.57 5.92 -22.87
C THR A 112 -9.62 6.92 -21.72
N LYS A 113 -8.60 7.78 -21.65
CA LYS A 113 -8.53 8.83 -20.63
C LYS A 113 -9.73 9.76 -20.73
N PRO A 114 -10.53 9.92 -19.66
CA PRO A 114 -11.68 10.79 -19.66
C PRO A 114 -11.29 12.26 -19.67
N GLU A 115 -12.13 13.09 -20.30
CA GLU A 115 -12.03 14.54 -20.19
C GLU A 115 -12.53 14.99 -18.81
N VAL A 116 -11.88 16.01 -18.25
CA VAL A 116 -12.21 16.61 -16.96
C VAL A 116 -12.74 18.01 -17.16
N GLU A 117 -13.97 18.24 -16.71
CA GLU A 117 -14.51 19.59 -16.55
C GLU A 117 -14.11 20.12 -15.19
N LEU A 118 -13.16 21.08 -15.15
CA LEU A 118 -12.69 21.68 -13.93
C LEU A 118 -13.78 22.56 -13.29
N GLY A 119 -13.97 22.40 -11.97
CA GLY A 119 -14.74 23.34 -11.16
C GLY A 119 -13.88 24.48 -10.62
N GLU A 120 -14.27 25.06 -9.49
CA GLU A 120 -13.45 26.05 -8.80
C GLU A 120 -12.30 25.33 -8.08
N TYR A 121 -11.06 25.73 -8.43
CA TYR A 121 -9.82 25.19 -7.83
C TYR A 121 -8.91 26.29 -7.28
N LYS A 122 -9.34 27.57 -7.32
CA LYS A 122 -8.66 28.71 -6.68
C LYS A 122 -9.51 29.24 -5.53
N GLY A 123 -8.87 29.62 -4.43
CA GLY A 123 -9.56 30.14 -3.25
C GLY A 123 -10.33 29.10 -2.44
N ILE A 124 -10.02 27.82 -2.61
CA ILE A 124 -10.57 26.74 -1.80
C ILE A 124 -10.15 26.86 -0.34
N GLU A 125 -10.96 26.33 0.57
CA GLU A 125 -10.67 26.37 1.99
C GLU A 125 -9.79 25.18 2.41
N VAL A 126 -8.69 25.48 3.08
CA VAL A 126 -7.78 24.45 3.62
C VAL A 126 -7.56 24.67 5.12
N PRO A 127 -7.29 23.62 5.89
CA PRO A 127 -7.06 23.72 7.32
C PRO A 127 -5.81 24.53 7.63
N LYS A 128 -5.91 25.39 8.64
CA LYS A 128 -4.76 26.10 9.18
C LYS A 128 -3.99 25.18 10.11
N TYR A 129 -2.68 25.14 9.95
CA TYR A 129 -1.81 24.38 10.84
C TYR A 129 -0.84 25.29 11.60
N SER A 130 -0.38 24.81 12.76
CA SER A 130 0.60 25.51 13.56
C SER A 130 1.90 24.73 13.63
N ASN A 131 2.99 25.38 13.27
CA ASN A 131 4.35 24.85 13.39
C ASN A 131 4.99 25.14 14.76
N ARG A 132 4.20 25.71 15.71
CA ARG A 132 4.71 26.03 17.05
C ARG A 132 4.94 24.75 17.84
N VAL A 133 6.17 24.58 18.31
CA VAL A 133 6.54 23.50 19.22
C VAL A 133 6.43 23.97 20.66
N THR A 134 5.72 23.24 21.48
CA THR A 134 5.57 23.53 22.91
C THR A 134 6.62 22.78 23.73
N GLN A 135 6.94 23.29 24.92
CA GLN A 135 7.88 22.62 25.83
C GLN A 135 7.38 21.20 26.20
N LYS A 136 6.08 21.04 26.38
CA LYS A 136 5.45 19.73 26.68
C LYS A 136 5.73 18.67 25.62
N GLU A 137 5.78 19.04 24.35
CA GLU A 137 6.08 18.10 23.27
C GLU A 137 7.56 17.70 23.25
N ILE A 138 8.45 18.63 23.59
CA ILE A 138 9.88 18.34 23.75
C ILE A 138 10.09 17.39 24.94
N ASP A 139 9.45 17.71 26.09
CA ASP A 139 9.55 16.90 27.31
C ASP A 139 8.99 15.48 27.07
N ALA A 140 7.87 15.35 26.38
CA ALA A 140 7.28 14.06 26.03
C ALA A 140 8.21 13.23 25.13
N LYS A 141 8.92 13.88 24.20
CA LYS A 141 9.87 13.18 23.33
C LYS A 141 11.14 12.76 24.08
N LEU A 142 11.58 13.58 25.02
CA LEU A 142 12.69 13.22 25.93
C LEU A 142 12.30 12.06 26.85
N GLU A 143 11.08 12.06 27.39
CA GLU A 143 10.56 10.94 28.20
C GLU A 143 10.49 9.65 27.40
N GLU A 144 10.07 9.72 26.12
CA GLU A 144 10.10 8.56 25.22
C GLU A 144 11.51 8.01 25.04
N GLU A 145 12.52 8.88 24.85
CA GLU A 145 13.91 8.46 24.73
C GLU A 145 14.46 7.91 26.06
N GLN A 146 14.10 8.51 27.21
CA GLN A 146 14.45 7.95 28.52
C GLN A 146 13.86 6.54 28.72
N LEU A 147 12.59 6.33 28.34
CA LEU A 147 11.91 5.03 28.45
C LEU A 147 12.56 3.95 27.57
N LYS A 148 13.05 4.31 26.39
CA LYS A 148 13.78 3.40 25.49
C LYS A 148 15.13 2.96 26.11
N ASN A 149 15.76 3.86 26.85
CA ASN A 149 17.07 3.64 27.48
C ASN A 149 16.97 3.32 28.97
N ALA A 150 15.75 3.10 29.49
CA ALA A 150 15.53 2.76 30.89
C ALA A 150 16.15 1.40 31.26
N ARG A 151 16.75 1.33 32.41
CA ARG A 151 17.25 0.08 32.97
C ARG A 151 16.16 -0.58 33.81
N THR A 152 15.97 -1.88 33.64
CA THR A 152 15.05 -2.63 34.49
C THR A 152 15.82 -3.07 35.73
N ILE A 153 15.41 -2.61 36.91
CA ILE A 153 16.00 -2.96 38.22
C ILE A 153 14.97 -3.70 39.07
N THR A 154 15.42 -4.73 39.79
CA THR A 154 14.60 -5.38 40.82
C THR A 154 14.49 -4.46 42.00
N VAL A 155 13.28 -4.23 42.48
CA VAL A 155 13.00 -3.36 43.60
C VAL A 155 12.54 -4.19 44.79
N GLU A 156 13.25 -4.07 45.90
CA GLU A 156 12.90 -4.71 47.16
C GLU A 156 12.34 -3.70 48.16
N GLY A 157 11.48 -4.15 49.05
CA GLY A 157 11.08 -3.38 50.26
C GLY A 157 10.01 -2.31 50.02
N ARG A 158 9.39 -2.23 48.82
CA ARG A 158 8.21 -1.39 48.60
C ARG A 158 7.07 -2.16 47.94
N PRO A 159 5.83 -1.70 48.09
CA PRO A 159 4.69 -2.27 47.35
C PRO A 159 4.72 -1.91 45.84
N VAL A 160 3.93 -2.63 45.06
CA VAL A 160 3.74 -2.45 43.63
C VAL A 160 3.20 -1.04 43.33
N GLN A 161 3.77 -0.41 42.31
CA GLN A 161 3.36 0.90 41.82
C GLN A 161 2.94 0.82 40.35
N ASP A 162 2.29 1.89 39.87
CA ASP A 162 1.97 2.03 38.46
C ASP A 162 3.24 2.01 37.61
N LYS A 163 3.16 1.37 36.42
CA LYS A 163 4.27 1.13 35.48
C LYS A 163 5.36 0.16 35.95
N ASP A 164 5.22 -0.46 37.12
CA ASP A 164 6.12 -1.57 37.50
C ASP A 164 5.84 -2.80 36.63
N GLU A 165 6.87 -3.55 36.32
CA GLU A 165 6.78 -4.90 35.79
C GLU A 165 6.85 -5.88 36.97
N VAL A 166 5.78 -6.64 37.16
CA VAL A 166 5.71 -7.62 38.24
C VAL A 166 5.74 -9.03 37.69
N VAL A 167 6.40 -9.94 38.45
CA VAL A 167 6.28 -11.38 38.21
C VAL A 167 5.29 -11.91 39.22
N LEU A 168 4.16 -12.42 38.74
CA LEU A 168 3.09 -12.86 39.64
C LEU A 168 2.55 -14.24 39.28
N ASP A 169 2.03 -14.93 40.28
CA ASP A 169 1.14 -16.06 40.15
C ASP A 169 -0.29 -15.55 40.28
N PHE A 170 -1.19 -16.08 39.49
CA PHE A 170 -2.61 -15.82 39.63
C PHE A 170 -3.45 -17.06 39.39
N GLU A 171 -4.57 -17.17 40.10
CA GLU A 171 -5.58 -18.20 39.89
C GLU A 171 -6.98 -17.59 40.01
N GLY A 172 -7.76 -17.67 38.90
CA GLY A 172 -9.07 -17.07 38.77
C GLY A 172 -10.21 -18.04 39.08
N PHE A 173 -11.20 -17.53 39.79
CA PHE A 173 -12.41 -18.25 40.15
C PHE A 173 -13.65 -17.49 39.71
N VAL A 174 -14.62 -18.21 39.12
CA VAL A 174 -15.96 -17.71 38.84
C VAL A 174 -16.94 -18.57 39.60
N ASP A 175 -17.83 -17.94 40.36
CA ASP A 175 -18.78 -18.63 41.26
C ASP A 175 -18.12 -19.64 42.26
N GLY A 176 -16.83 -19.39 42.56
CA GLY A 176 -16.04 -20.24 43.48
C GLY A 176 -15.34 -21.43 42.83
N GLU A 177 -15.51 -21.64 41.54
CA GLU A 177 -14.85 -22.69 40.76
C GLU A 177 -13.76 -22.11 39.85
N ALA A 178 -12.60 -22.77 39.84
CA ALA A 178 -11.48 -22.38 38.96
C ALA A 178 -11.87 -22.65 37.49
N PHE A 179 -11.56 -21.73 36.57
CA PHE A 179 -11.87 -21.86 35.16
C PHE A 179 -10.59 -22.08 34.33
N GLU A 180 -10.78 -22.73 33.17
CA GLU A 180 -9.69 -23.03 32.25
C GLU A 180 -9.10 -21.72 31.66
N GLY A 181 -7.76 -21.57 31.71
CA GLY A 181 -7.07 -20.35 31.30
C GLY A 181 -6.99 -19.26 32.36
N GLY A 182 -7.62 -19.46 33.56
CA GLY A 182 -7.57 -18.52 34.68
C GLY A 182 -6.34 -18.62 35.57
N LYS A 183 -5.39 -19.55 35.29
CA LYS A 183 -4.20 -19.75 36.09
C LYS A 183 -2.93 -19.45 35.32
N GLY A 184 -2.01 -18.71 35.94
CA GLY A 184 -0.64 -18.47 35.47
C GLY A 184 0.36 -18.50 36.62
N GLU A 185 1.54 -19.02 36.36
CA GLU A 185 2.65 -19.05 37.32
C GLU A 185 3.85 -18.28 36.73
N ASN A 186 4.50 -17.46 37.56
CA ASN A 186 5.61 -16.60 37.17
C ASN A 186 5.32 -15.73 35.93
N TYR A 187 4.12 -15.21 35.85
CA TYR A 187 3.68 -14.41 34.67
C TYR A 187 4.22 -12.98 34.80
N PRO A 188 4.94 -12.47 33.76
CA PRO A 188 5.39 -11.10 33.75
C PRO A 188 4.22 -10.17 33.33
N LEU A 189 3.90 -9.20 34.17
CA LEU A 189 2.83 -8.22 33.91
C LEU A 189 3.33 -6.81 34.20
N THR A 190 3.15 -5.90 33.24
CA THR A 190 3.38 -4.47 33.46
C THR A 190 2.09 -3.83 33.94
N ILE A 191 2.13 -3.24 35.12
CA ILE A 191 0.98 -2.55 35.74
C ILE A 191 0.62 -1.30 34.92
N GLY A 192 -0.64 -1.17 34.53
CA GLY A 192 -1.15 -0.08 33.69
C GLY A 192 -0.99 -0.34 32.19
N SER A 193 -0.57 -1.55 31.78
CA SER A 193 -0.45 -1.90 30.36
C SER A 193 -1.78 -2.16 29.66
N GLY A 194 -2.84 -2.47 30.43
CA GLY A 194 -4.13 -2.91 29.90
C GLY A 194 -4.10 -4.30 29.26
N SER A 195 -3.10 -5.12 29.56
CA SER A 195 -2.96 -6.49 29.05
C SER A 195 -3.96 -7.46 29.68
N PHE A 196 -4.43 -7.14 30.89
CA PHE A 196 -5.46 -7.89 31.61
C PHE A 196 -6.82 -7.20 31.53
N ILE A 197 -7.85 -7.92 32.01
CA ILE A 197 -9.21 -7.37 32.05
C ILE A 197 -9.26 -6.09 32.91
N PRO A 198 -10.10 -5.11 32.54
CA PRO A 198 -10.16 -3.83 33.23
C PRO A 198 -10.39 -3.97 34.74
N GLY A 199 -9.64 -3.21 35.53
CA GLY A 199 -9.71 -3.24 37.00
C GLY A 199 -8.80 -4.29 37.65
N PHE A 200 -8.11 -5.14 36.88
CA PHE A 200 -7.20 -6.16 37.43
C PHE A 200 -5.87 -5.53 37.87
N GLU A 201 -5.22 -4.80 36.97
CA GLU A 201 -3.89 -4.23 37.20
C GLU A 201 -3.93 -3.13 38.27
N GLU A 202 -4.98 -2.32 38.28
CA GLU A 202 -5.16 -1.23 39.25
C GLU A 202 -5.29 -1.73 40.68
N GLN A 203 -5.89 -2.91 40.91
CA GLN A 203 -6.03 -3.50 42.26
C GLN A 203 -4.75 -4.15 42.75
N LEU A 204 -3.79 -4.41 41.88
CA LEU A 204 -2.45 -4.88 42.29
C LEU A 204 -1.56 -3.74 42.78
N ILE A 205 -1.90 -2.48 42.50
CA ILE A 205 -1.18 -1.32 43.01
C ILE A 205 -1.28 -1.33 44.55
N GLY A 206 -0.12 -1.32 45.23
CA GLY A 206 -0.04 -1.42 46.69
C GLY A 206 0.11 -2.84 47.22
N ALA A 207 0.10 -3.86 46.34
CA ALA A 207 0.38 -5.22 46.73
C ALA A 207 1.85 -5.36 47.23
N GLU A 208 2.03 -6.08 48.32
CA GLU A 208 3.35 -6.38 48.84
C GLU A 208 3.87 -7.72 48.27
N PRO A 209 5.18 -7.85 47.98
CA PRO A 209 5.76 -9.11 47.56
C PRO A 209 5.47 -10.27 48.52
N GLU A 210 5.28 -11.47 47.95
CA GLU A 210 5.02 -12.71 48.66
C GLU A 210 3.73 -12.73 49.51
N LYS A 211 2.84 -11.74 49.32
CA LYS A 211 1.50 -11.73 49.95
C LYS A 211 0.40 -11.98 48.91
N GLU A 212 -0.52 -12.88 49.29
CA GLU A 212 -1.71 -13.14 48.47
C GLU A 212 -2.66 -11.93 48.51
N VAL A 213 -3.07 -11.47 47.36
CA VAL A 213 -4.06 -10.38 47.15
C VAL A 213 -5.23 -10.89 46.34
N GLU A 214 -6.45 -10.62 46.80
CA GLU A 214 -7.65 -10.93 46.05
C GLU A 214 -8.01 -9.75 45.16
N VAL A 215 -8.07 -10.02 43.85
CA VAL A 215 -8.46 -9.06 42.80
C VAL A 215 -9.84 -9.43 42.28
N LYS A 216 -10.82 -8.52 42.40
CA LYS A 216 -12.20 -8.72 41.98
C LYS A 216 -12.48 -7.93 40.73
N VAL A 217 -12.86 -8.60 39.64
CA VAL A 217 -13.11 -7.97 38.35
C VAL A 217 -14.33 -8.58 37.69
N THR A 218 -14.89 -7.86 36.73
CA THR A 218 -15.99 -8.35 35.90
C THR A 218 -15.50 -8.47 34.47
N PHE A 219 -15.70 -9.64 33.87
CA PHE A 219 -15.36 -9.83 32.45
C PHE A 219 -16.20 -8.91 31.54
N PRO A 220 -15.62 -8.30 30.52
CA PRO A 220 -16.35 -7.52 29.53
C PRO A 220 -17.43 -8.37 28.82
N GLU A 221 -18.52 -7.72 28.36
CA GLU A 221 -19.58 -8.39 27.61
C GLU A 221 -19.14 -8.88 26.22
N ASP A 222 -18.08 -8.33 25.68
CA ASP A 222 -17.46 -8.70 24.39
C ASP A 222 -16.26 -9.64 24.55
N TYR A 223 -16.06 -10.21 25.74
CA TYR A 223 -14.95 -11.14 25.99
C TYR A 223 -15.03 -12.36 25.07
N HIS A 224 -13.86 -12.84 24.59
CA HIS A 224 -13.75 -13.92 23.60
C HIS A 224 -14.34 -15.25 24.06
N ALA A 225 -14.31 -15.56 25.39
CA ALA A 225 -14.88 -16.78 25.96
C ALA A 225 -16.33 -16.52 26.40
N GLU A 226 -17.30 -17.11 25.69
CA GLU A 226 -18.73 -16.89 25.93
C GLU A 226 -19.17 -17.25 27.35
N ASP A 227 -18.56 -18.26 27.93
CA ASP A 227 -18.90 -18.75 29.29
C ASP A 227 -18.47 -17.78 30.39
N LEU A 228 -17.62 -16.80 30.10
CA LEU A 228 -17.08 -15.83 31.05
C LEU A 228 -17.68 -14.42 30.89
N LYS A 229 -18.34 -14.13 29.79
CA LYS A 229 -18.90 -12.80 29.50
C LYS A 229 -19.77 -12.26 30.60
N GLY A 230 -19.47 -11.05 31.08
CA GLY A 230 -20.25 -10.33 32.09
C GLY A 230 -20.22 -10.97 33.46
N LYS A 231 -19.46 -12.05 33.70
CA LYS A 231 -19.37 -12.70 35.02
C LYS A 231 -18.36 -12.01 35.93
N GLU A 232 -18.66 -12.03 37.21
CA GLU A 232 -17.71 -11.62 38.25
C GLU A 232 -16.69 -12.75 38.48
N ALA A 233 -15.42 -12.38 38.54
CA ALA A 233 -14.32 -13.27 38.85
C ALA A 233 -13.49 -12.74 40.02
N VAL A 234 -12.97 -13.65 40.81
CA VAL A 234 -12.03 -13.37 41.89
C VAL A 234 -10.71 -14.06 41.57
N PHE A 235 -9.66 -13.26 41.43
CA PHE A 235 -8.31 -13.77 41.23
C PHE A 235 -7.53 -13.71 42.51
N LYS A 236 -6.87 -14.82 42.88
CA LYS A 236 -5.88 -14.85 43.91
C LYS A 236 -4.53 -14.65 43.28
N CYS A 237 -3.88 -13.56 43.63
CA CYS A 237 -2.62 -13.14 43.02
C CYS A 237 -1.52 -13.09 44.08
N THR A 238 -0.35 -13.59 43.73
CA THR A 238 0.87 -13.46 44.56
C THR A 238 1.96 -12.86 43.70
N VAL A 239 2.46 -11.69 44.10
CA VAL A 239 3.58 -11.02 43.44
C VAL A 239 4.89 -11.53 44.01
N HIS A 240 5.76 -12.09 43.17
CA HIS A 240 7.06 -12.61 43.59
C HIS A 240 8.18 -11.57 43.46
N GLU A 241 8.20 -10.86 42.35
CA GLU A 241 9.25 -9.91 42.04
C GLU A 241 8.63 -8.62 41.48
N ILE A 242 9.16 -7.49 41.92
CA ILE A 242 8.82 -6.18 41.39
C ILE A 242 10.04 -5.64 40.66
N LYS A 243 9.88 -5.32 39.40
CA LYS A 243 10.89 -4.65 38.55
C LYS A 243 10.38 -3.26 38.19
N ALA A 244 11.23 -2.27 38.41
CA ALA A 244 10.93 -0.90 38.00
C ALA A 244 11.86 -0.47 36.86
N LYS A 245 11.35 0.37 35.98
CA LYS A 245 12.19 1.05 35.01
C LYS A 245 12.84 2.25 35.67
N GLU A 246 14.15 2.17 35.86
CA GLU A 246 14.95 3.31 36.28
C GLU A 246 15.27 4.15 35.03
N LEU A 247 14.71 5.36 34.99
CA LEU A 247 14.96 6.30 33.90
C LEU A 247 16.34 6.94 34.13
N PRO A 248 17.18 7.05 33.08
CA PRO A 248 18.40 7.83 33.15
C PRO A 248 18.10 9.30 33.46
N GLU A 249 18.99 10.00 34.16
CA GLU A 249 18.87 11.43 34.39
C GLU A 249 18.99 12.20 33.05
N LEU A 250 18.24 13.29 32.93
CA LEU A 250 18.31 14.15 31.73
C LEU A 250 19.46 15.15 31.90
N ASP A 251 20.65 14.72 31.53
CA ASP A 251 21.88 15.50 31.56
C ASP A 251 22.68 15.36 30.26
N ASP A 252 23.90 15.89 30.23
CA ASP A 252 24.76 15.87 29.05
C ASP A 252 25.29 14.44 28.76
N GLU A 253 25.44 13.60 29.82
CA GLU A 253 25.84 12.19 29.66
C GLU A 253 24.75 11.40 28.93
N PHE A 254 23.47 11.60 29.31
CA PHE A 254 22.34 11.03 28.60
C PHE A 254 22.30 11.48 27.12
N ALA A 255 22.50 12.77 26.84
CA ALA A 255 22.51 13.26 25.46
C ALA A 255 23.57 12.58 24.61
N SER A 256 24.78 12.39 25.15
CA SER A 256 25.89 11.73 24.46
C SER A 256 25.68 10.22 24.27
N GLU A 257 24.93 9.56 25.19
CA GLU A 257 24.63 8.14 25.08
C GLU A 257 23.54 7.83 24.02
N VAL A 258 22.53 8.73 23.88
CA VAL A 258 21.36 8.48 23.01
C VAL A 258 21.42 9.17 21.66
N SER A 259 22.40 10.04 21.43
CA SER A 259 22.49 10.86 20.23
C SER A 259 23.94 11.20 19.83
N GLU A 260 24.09 11.97 18.76
CA GLU A 260 25.38 12.51 18.31
C GLU A 260 25.74 13.84 19.00
N PHE A 261 24.93 14.31 19.97
CA PHE A 261 25.13 15.60 20.63
C PHE A 261 25.85 15.43 21.98
N ASP A 262 26.70 16.39 22.29
CA ASP A 262 27.49 16.39 23.52
C ASP A 262 26.72 17.00 24.72
N THR A 263 25.66 17.77 24.46
CA THR A 263 24.89 18.46 25.50
C THR A 263 23.39 18.23 25.36
N LEU A 264 22.70 18.23 26.52
CA LEU A 264 21.24 18.14 26.57
C LEU A 264 20.53 19.26 25.84
N ASP A 265 21.11 20.47 25.82
CA ASP A 265 20.52 21.62 25.12
C ASP A 265 20.59 21.48 23.60
N GLU A 266 21.67 20.88 23.07
CA GLU A 266 21.77 20.55 21.64
C GLU A 266 20.75 19.48 21.27
N LEU A 267 20.61 18.41 22.04
CA LEU A 267 19.59 17.37 21.85
C LEU A 267 18.17 17.97 21.86
N LYS A 268 17.83 18.84 22.82
CA LYS A 268 16.55 19.53 22.88
C LYS A 268 16.32 20.42 21.64
N THR A 269 17.34 21.06 21.15
CA THR A 269 17.27 21.90 19.96
C THR A 269 16.99 21.07 18.70
N ASP A 270 17.63 19.91 18.56
CA ASP A 270 17.41 18.98 17.49
C ASP A 270 16.00 18.36 17.55
N ILE A 271 15.56 17.90 18.72
CA ILE A 271 14.20 17.38 18.95
C ILE A 271 13.16 18.43 18.55
N LYS A 272 13.38 19.70 18.96
CA LYS A 272 12.49 20.81 18.59
C LYS A 272 12.45 21.04 17.09
N ALA A 273 13.61 20.96 16.41
CA ALA A 273 13.68 21.09 14.95
C ALA A 273 12.94 19.96 14.25
N LYS A 274 13.14 18.71 14.66
CA LYS A 274 12.46 17.52 14.13
C LYS A 274 10.94 17.58 14.33
N ILE A 275 10.46 17.93 15.54
CA ILE A 275 9.03 18.11 15.80
C ILE A 275 8.44 19.20 14.93
N LYS A 276 9.17 20.33 14.78
CA LYS A 276 8.73 21.44 13.91
C LYS A 276 8.62 21.00 12.46
N GLU A 277 9.61 20.31 11.95
CA GLU A 277 9.64 19.77 10.59
C GLU A 277 8.48 18.78 10.36
N GLN A 278 8.28 17.86 11.29
CA GLN A 278 7.15 16.92 11.24
C GLN A 278 5.81 17.65 11.19
N LYS A 279 5.59 18.66 12.07
CA LYS A 279 4.36 19.46 12.07
C LYS A 279 4.14 20.23 10.77
N VAL A 280 5.20 20.74 10.17
CA VAL A 280 5.12 21.41 8.86
C VAL A 280 4.74 20.40 7.76
N ASN A 281 5.36 19.24 7.76
CA ASN A 281 5.09 18.21 6.78
C ASN A 281 3.66 17.65 6.92
N ASP A 282 3.22 17.37 8.16
CA ASP A 282 1.87 16.90 8.44
C ASP A 282 0.82 17.98 8.10
N GLY A 283 1.12 19.24 8.43
CA GLY A 283 0.26 20.37 8.09
C GLY A 283 0.12 20.59 6.58
N LYS A 284 1.22 20.51 5.84
CA LYS A 284 1.20 20.57 4.37
C LYS A 284 0.39 19.44 3.76
N ARG A 285 0.61 18.20 4.23
CA ARG A 285 -0.18 17.04 3.77
C ARG A 285 -1.66 17.22 4.02
N ALA A 286 -2.04 17.68 5.22
CA ALA A 286 -3.44 17.95 5.54
C ALA A 286 -4.05 19.03 4.64
N GLN A 287 -3.28 20.06 4.27
CA GLN A 287 -3.72 21.08 3.31
C GLN A 287 -3.85 20.51 1.89
N GLU A 288 -2.87 19.73 1.44
CA GLU A 288 -2.90 19.05 0.14
C GLU A 288 -4.09 18.09 0.05
N ASP A 289 -4.33 17.27 1.08
CA ASP A 289 -5.46 16.34 1.12
C ASP A 289 -6.81 17.07 1.07
N ALA A 290 -6.97 18.14 1.86
CA ALA A 290 -8.18 18.96 1.86
C ALA A 290 -8.39 19.66 0.51
N ALA A 291 -7.31 20.16 -0.10
CA ALA A 291 -7.33 20.76 -1.42
C ALA A 291 -7.75 19.76 -2.48
N VAL A 292 -7.17 18.56 -2.47
CA VAL A 292 -7.52 17.46 -3.38
C VAL A 292 -8.98 17.08 -3.26
N ASP A 293 -9.49 16.93 -2.03
CA ASP A 293 -10.89 16.57 -1.82
C ASP A 293 -11.84 17.64 -2.36
N ALA A 294 -11.54 18.91 -2.12
CA ALA A 294 -12.35 20.02 -2.61
C ALA A 294 -12.35 20.13 -4.16
N ILE A 295 -11.20 19.97 -4.81
CA ILE A 295 -11.12 20.04 -6.27
C ILE A 295 -11.79 18.84 -6.95
N ILE A 296 -11.72 17.64 -6.35
CA ILE A 296 -12.41 16.45 -6.86
C ILE A 296 -13.94 16.63 -6.76
N GLU A 297 -14.43 17.17 -5.64
CA GLU A 297 -15.86 17.40 -5.44
C GLU A 297 -16.43 18.43 -6.42
N SER A 298 -15.65 19.45 -6.79
CA SER A 298 -16.05 20.48 -7.73
C SER A 298 -15.97 20.06 -9.21
N ALA A 299 -15.10 19.09 -9.54
CA ALA A 299 -14.87 18.64 -10.91
C ALA A 299 -15.90 17.61 -11.39
N LYS A 300 -16.15 17.57 -12.71
CA LYS A 300 -16.99 16.55 -13.34
C LYS A 300 -16.17 15.72 -14.29
N MET A 301 -16.31 14.40 -14.17
CA MET A 301 -15.67 13.43 -15.05
C MET A 301 -16.46 12.12 -15.05
N ASP A 302 -16.43 11.43 -16.19
CA ASP A 302 -17.03 10.10 -16.35
C ASP A 302 -15.93 9.05 -16.36
N LEU A 303 -15.74 8.33 -15.23
CA LEU A 303 -14.68 7.35 -15.07
C LEU A 303 -15.10 5.99 -15.60
N PRO A 304 -14.39 5.41 -16.60
CA PRO A 304 -14.60 4.04 -17.02
C PRO A 304 -14.33 3.04 -15.88
N GLU A 305 -15.22 2.07 -15.68
CA GLU A 305 -15.02 1.00 -14.68
C GLU A 305 -13.71 0.23 -14.91
N ALA A 306 -13.35 -0.02 -16.17
CA ALA A 306 -12.11 -0.70 -16.53
C ALA A 306 -10.84 0.06 -16.08
N MET A 307 -10.88 1.39 -16.00
CA MET A 307 -9.81 2.22 -15.47
C MET A 307 -9.69 2.03 -13.93
N VAL A 308 -10.84 2.03 -13.24
CA VAL A 308 -10.89 1.81 -11.78
C VAL A 308 -10.39 0.41 -11.42
N ASP A 309 -10.82 -0.61 -12.16
CA ASP A 309 -10.38 -2.00 -11.95
C ASP A 309 -8.87 -2.16 -12.19
N THR A 310 -8.34 -1.49 -13.22
CA THR A 310 -6.90 -1.50 -13.51
C THR A 310 -6.12 -0.87 -12.35
N GLN A 311 -6.57 0.27 -11.84
CA GLN A 311 -5.93 0.96 -10.72
C GLN A 311 -6.04 0.17 -9.41
N ALA A 312 -7.20 -0.41 -9.12
CA ALA A 312 -7.38 -1.24 -7.94
C ALA A 312 -6.48 -2.49 -7.96
N ARG A 313 -6.31 -3.10 -9.14
CA ARG A 313 -5.37 -4.22 -9.32
C ARG A 313 -3.91 -3.79 -9.10
N GLN A 314 -3.50 -2.65 -9.63
CA GLN A 314 -2.16 -2.11 -9.38
C GLN A 314 -1.91 -1.86 -7.88
N MET A 315 -2.92 -1.32 -7.17
CA MET A 315 -2.82 -1.11 -5.72
C MET A 315 -2.69 -2.43 -4.95
N LEU A 316 -3.41 -3.47 -5.39
CA LEU A 316 -3.28 -4.81 -4.81
C LEU A 316 -1.88 -5.41 -5.06
N ASP A 317 -1.34 -5.22 -6.27
CA ASP A 317 0.02 -5.67 -6.61
C ASP A 317 1.08 -4.91 -5.78
N GLU A 318 0.93 -3.58 -5.61
CA GLU A 318 1.79 -2.76 -4.73
C GLU A 318 1.70 -3.23 -3.27
N PHE A 319 0.51 -3.60 -2.81
CA PHE A 319 0.30 -4.16 -1.48
C PHE A 319 1.00 -5.52 -1.33
N ALA A 320 0.83 -6.42 -2.29
CA ALA A 320 1.48 -7.73 -2.30
C ALA A 320 3.01 -7.61 -2.28
N GLN A 321 3.59 -6.68 -3.04
CA GLN A 321 5.03 -6.43 -3.05
C GLN A 321 5.54 -5.92 -1.70
N ARG A 322 4.84 -4.99 -1.05
CA ARG A 322 5.20 -4.51 0.30
C ARG A 322 5.16 -5.62 1.33
N MET A 323 4.15 -6.47 1.28
CA MET A 323 4.05 -7.63 2.18
C MET A 323 5.19 -8.62 1.95
N GLN A 324 5.55 -8.86 0.68
CA GLN A 324 6.66 -9.75 0.35
C GLN A 324 8.00 -9.24 0.91
N GLN A 325 8.23 -7.93 0.93
CA GLN A 325 9.39 -7.31 1.56
C GLN A 325 9.42 -7.55 3.08
N GLN A 326 8.26 -7.70 3.71
CA GLN A 326 8.09 -8.04 5.13
C GLN A 326 8.11 -9.56 5.39
N GLY A 327 8.33 -10.39 4.36
CA GLY A 327 8.40 -11.84 4.46
C GLY A 327 7.05 -12.56 4.47
N LEU A 328 5.95 -11.87 4.14
CA LEU A 328 4.60 -12.44 4.09
C LEU A 328 4.08 -12.44 2.65
N THR A 329 3.56 -13.56 2.16
CA THR A 329 2.93 -13.62 0.83
C THR A 329 1.46 -13.22 0.89
N LEU A 330 0.91 -12.74 -0.25
CA LEU A 330 -0.51 -12.40 -0.35
C LEU A 330 -1.41 -13.60 -0.01
N ASP A 331 -1.04 -14.81 -0.44
CA ASP A 331 -1.79 -16.04 -0.15
C ASP A 331 -1.83 -16.34 1.36
N GLN A 332 -0.72 -16.16 2.06
CA GLN A 332 -0.66 -16.32 3.52
C GLN A 332 -1.54 -15.28 4.22
N TYR A 333 -1.49 -14.02 3.78
CA TYR A 333 -2.35 -12.97 4.31
C TYR A 333 -3.83 -13.30 4.12
N MET A 334 -4.23 -13.75 2.92
CA MET A 334 -5.61 -14.17 2.64
C MET A 334 -6.05 -15.36 3.52
N GLN A 335 -5.15 -16.30 3.79
CA GLN A 335 -5.45 -17.42 4.70
C GLN A 335 -5.65 -16.96 6.14
N PHE A 336 -4.84 -16.01 6.64
CA PHE A 336 -4.96 -15.49 8.00
C PHE A 336 -6.22 -14.65 8.20
N THR A 337 -6.56 -13.81 7.20
CA THR A 337 -7.68 -12.88 7.31
C THR A 337 -9.01 -13.46 6.83
N GLY A 338 -9.00 -14.58 6.11
CA GLY A 338 -10.18 -15.14 5.46
C GLY A 338 -10.71 -14.29 4.29
N MET A 339 -9.92 -13.32 3.80
CA MET A 339 -10.27 -12.46 2.67
C MET A 339 -9.98 -13.15 1.34
N THR A 340 -10.76 -12.82 0.33
CA THR A 340 -10.52 -13.24 -1.06
C THR A 340 -9.92 -12.08 -1.86
N ALA A 341 -9.23 -12.38 -2.96
CA ALA A 341 -8.69 -11.36 -3.85
C ALA A 341 -9.79 -10.39 -4.37
N ASP A 342 -10.97 -10.91 -4.68
CA ASP A 342 -12.10 -10.10 -5.15
C ASP A 342 -12.58 -9.11 -4.07
N LYS A 343 -12.67 -9.54 -2.80
CA LYS A 343 -13.01 -8.65 -1.69
C LYS A 343 -11.95 -7.57 -1.48
N MET A 344 -10.67 -7.92 -1.57
CA MET A 344 -9.59 -6.95 -1.48
C MET A 344 -9.66 -5.94 -2.63
N MET A 345 -9.95 -6.39 -3.84
CA MET A 345 -10.19 -5.50 -4.99
C MET A 345 -11.34 -4.53 -4.71
N GLU A 346 -12.47 -5.03 -4.18
CA GLU A 346 -13.65 -4.22 -3.85
C GLU A 346 -13.34 -3.16 -2.78
N GLU A 347 -12.57 -3.52 -1.75
CA GLU A 347 -12.13 -2.60 -0.70
C GLU A 347 -11.18 -1.51 -1.22
N HIS A 348 -10.37 -1.81 -2.23
CA HIS A 348 -9.46 -0.84 -2.84
C HIS A 348 -10.14 0.07 -3.88
N ARG A 349 -11.33 -0.27 -4.42
CA ARG A 349 -12.02 0.53 -5.45
C ARG A 349 -12.24 2.00 -5.06
N PRO A 350 -12.75 2.35 -3.86
CA PRO A 350 -12.96 3.76 -3.50
C PRO A 350 -11.67 4.58 -3.49
N GLN A 351 -10.59 3.97 -3.00
CA GLN A 351 -9.28 4.61 -2.97
C GLN A 351 -8.67 4.70 -4.39
N ALA A 352 -8.88 3.70 -5.23
CA ALA A 352 -8.49 3.72 -6.63
C ALA A 352 -9.21 4.84 -7.41
N GLU A 353 -10.52 5.00 -7.22
CA GLU A 353 -11.29 6.10 -7.80
C GLU A 353 -10.74 7.46 -7.35
N LYS A 354 -10.49 7.64 -6.05
CA LYS A 354 -9.92 8.87 -5.51
C LYS A 354 -8.56 9.17 -6.15
N ARG A 355 -7.67 8.17 -6.25
CA ARG A 355 -6.34 8.32 -6.86
C ARG A 355 -6.41 8.71 -8.34
N ILE A 356 -7.33 8.10 -9.09
CA ILE A 356 -7.57 8.44 -10.50
C ILE A 356 -8.09 9.87 -10.61
N LYS A 357 -9.14 10.23 -9.87
CA LYS A 357 -9.76 11.57 -9.88
C LYS A 357 -8.73 12.63 -9.54
N THR A 358 -7.94 12.42 -8.48
CA THR A 358 -6.84 13.32 -8.09
C THR A 358 -5.90 13.57 -9.25
N ARG A 359 -5.40 12.50 -9.88
CA ARG A 359 -4.46 12.61 -10.99
C ARG A 359 -5.04 13.37 -12.18
N LEU A 360 -6.24 12.98 -12.61
CA LEU A 360 -6.90 13.58 -13.77
C LEU A 360 -7.21 15.08 -13.56
N VAL A 361 -7.68 15.46 -12.37
CA VAL A 361 -7.99 16.87 -12.05
C VAL A 361 -6.69 17.68 -11.98
N LEU A 362 -5.64 17.18 -11.35
CA LEU A 362 -4.37 17.89 -11.27
C LEU A 362 -3.69 18.01 -12.63
N GLU A 363 -3.75 16.99 -13.50
CA GLU A 363 -3.28 17.07 -14.87
C GLU A 363 -4.06 18.12 -15.67
N ALA A 364 -5.38 18.20 -15.49
CA ALA A 364 -6.22 19.22 -16.12
C ALA A 364 -5.88 20.63 -15.61
N ILE A 365 -5.60 20.80 -14.30
CA ILE A 365 -5.15 22.08 -13.72
C ILE A 365 -3.77 22.45 -14.26
N ALA A 366 -2.81 21.52 -14.29
CA ALA A 366 -1.48 21.76 -14.86
C ALA A 366 -1.55 22.27 -16.29
N LYS A 367 -2.43 21.68 -17.09
CA LYS A 367 -2.70 22.10 -18.48
C LYS A 367 -3.37 23.48 -18.54
N ALA A 368 -4.37 23.76 -17.69
CA ALA A 368 -5.11 25.04 -17.67
C ALA A 368 -4.20 26.21 -17.24
N GLU A 369 -3.31 25.97 -16.29
CA GLU A 369 -2.36 27.00 -15.78
C GLU A 369 -1.02 27.01 -16.53
N ASN A 370 -0.87 26.17 -17.59
CA ASN A 370 0.38 26.03 -18.38
C ASN A 370 1.61 25.75 -17.50
N ILE A 371 1.46 24.80 -16.56
CA ILE A 371 2.58 24.38 -15.70
C ILE A 371 3.50 23.47 -16.50
N GLU A 372 4.60 24.03 -16.98
CA GLU A 372 5.62 23.30 -17.74
C GLU A 372 6.86 23.04 -16.89
N ILE A 373 7.34 21.82 -16.91
CA ILE A 373 8.58 21.43 -16.23
C ILE A 373 9.75 21.63 -17.18
N THR A 374 10.68 22.51 -16.80
CA THR A 374 11.91 22.75 -17.58
C THR A 374 12.87 21.57 -17.46
N ASP A 375 13.77 21.43 -18.43
CA ASP A 375 14.78 20.37 -18.40
C ASP A 375 15.72 20.52 -17.18
N GLU A 376 15.97 21.76 -16.71
CA GLU A 376 16.77 22.01 -15.51
C GLU A 376 16.10 21.41 -14.27
N LYS A 377 14.79 21.64 -14.08
CA LYS A 377 14.04 21.05 -12.95
C LYS A 377 14.01 19.53 -13.01
N LEU A 378 13.84 18.96 -14.21
CA LEU A 378 13.92 17.52 -14.42
C LEU A 378 15.31 16.99 -14.02
N ASP A 379 16.37 17.65 -14.42
CA ASP A 379 17.74 17.25 -14.11
C ASP A 379 18.02 17.34 -12.60
N GLU A 380 17.49 18.35 -11.90
CA GLU A 380 17.57 18.47 -10.44
C GLU A 380 16.86 17.30 -9.74
N GLU A 381 15.69 16.90 -10.23
CA GLU A 381 14.94 15.80 -9.64
C GLU A 381 15.62 14.44 -9.91
N ILE A 382 16.16 14.24 -11.13
CA ILE A 382 16.99 13.06 -11.44
C ILE A 382 18.23 13.02 -10.53
N ALA A 383 18.86 14.15 -10.22
CA ALA A 383 20.01 14.21 -9.33
C ALA A 383 19.65 13.81 -7.90
N LYS A 384 18.50 14.26 -7.36
CA LYS A 384 18.00 13.84 -6.04
C LYS A 384 17.69 12.33 -5.99
N MET A 385 17.07 11.81 -7.05
CA MET A 385 16.82 10.36 -7.15
C MET A 385 18.13 9.57 -7.18
N ALA A 386 19.12 10.05 -7.96
CA ALA A 386 20.42 9.39 -8.05
C ALA A 386 21.15 9.35 -6.70
N GLU A 387 21.06 10.43 -5.91
CA GLU A 387 21.60 10.49 -4.55
C GLU A 387 20.91 9.47 -3.63
N ALA A 388 19.58 9.37 -3.68
CA ALA A 388 18.83 8.39 -2.90
C ALA A 388 19.19 6.94 -3.25
N TYR A 389 19.48 6.65 -4.52
CA TYR A 389 19.93 5.33 -4.98
C TYR A 389 21.45 5.13 -4.93
N GLN A 390 22.22 6.09 -4.41
CA GLN A 390 23.68 6.07 -4.35
C GLN A 390 24.33 5.84 -5.74
N MET A 391 23.78 6.48 -6.77
CA MET A 391 24.21 6.39 -8.16
C MET A 391 24.66 7.76 -8.68
N GLU A 392 25.43 7.78 -9.76
CA GLU A 392 25.76 9.03 -10.48
C GLU A 392 24.56 9.50 -11.32
N ALA A 393 24.22 10.78 -11.25
CA ALA A 393 23.06 11.37 -11.95
C ALA A 393 23.11 11.13 -13.47
N ASP A 394 24.29 11.28 -14.08
CA ASP A 394 24.49 11.04 -15.52
C ASP A 394 24.20 9.59 -15.91
N LYS A 395 24.54 8.65 -15.03
CA LYS A 395 24.28 7.23 -15.25
C LYS A 395 22.79 6.94 -15.18
N LEU A 396 22.09 7.45 -14.17
CA LEU A 396 20.63 7.30 -14.07
C LEU A 396 19.94 7.93 -15.29
N LYS A 397 20.33 9.15 -15.67
CA LYS A 397 19.81 9.87 -16.85
C LYS A 397 20.02 9.08 -18.16
N SER A 398 21.13 8.33 -18.29
CA SER A 398 21.42 7.52 -19.47
C SER A 398 20.56 6.26 -19.57
N PHE A 399 20.05 5.75 -18.46
CA PHE A 399 19.12 4.61 -18.44
C PHE A 399 17.68 5.02 -18.74
N MET A 400 17.35 6.29 -18.56
CA MET A 400 16.00 6.81 -18.83
C MET A 400 15.86 7.16 -20.31
N GLY A 401 14.89 6.53 -20.99
CA GLY A 401 14.50 6.89 -22.34
C GLY A 401 13.69 8.20 -22.39
N ASP A 402 13.41 8.68 -23.59
CA ASP A 402 12.65 9.94 -23.76
C ASP A 402 11.21 9.82 -23.22
N LYS A 403 10.60 8.64 -23.33
CA LYS A 403 9.25 8.37 -22.78
C LYS A 403 9.23 8.45 -21.24
N GLU A 404 10.22 7.87 -20.58
CA GLU A 404 10.35 7.94 -19.11
C GLU A 404 10.58 9.36 -18.61
N LYS A 405 11.38 10.14 -19.33
CA LYS A 405 11.61 11.58 -19.01
C LYS A 405 10.33 12.40 -19.16
N GLU A 406 9.58 12.16 -20.24
CA GLU A 406 8.31 12.85 -20.46
C GLU A 406 7.28 12.48 -19.39
N GLN A 407 7.19 11.20 -19.01
CA GLN A 407 6.34 10.75 -17.93
C GLN A 407 6.74 11.42 -16.60
N MET A 408 8.03 11.51 -16.30
CA MET A 408 8.51 12.17 -15.10
C MET A 408 8.16 13.66 -15.08
N LYS A 409 8.29 14.37 -16.22
CA LYS A 409 7.83 15.76 -16.33
C LYS A 409 6.33 15.90 -16.06
N GLN A 410 5.51 14.99 -16.54
CA GLN A 410 4.07 14.99 -16.27
C GLN A 410 3.79 14.78 -14.79
N ASP A 411 4.44 13.82 -14.15
CA ASP A 411 4.29 13.56 -12.71
C ASP A 411 4.75 14.75 -11.85
N MET A 412 5.84 15.43 -12.24
CA MET A 412 6.30 16.67 -11.62
C MET A 412 5.30 17.83 -11.83
N ALA A 413 4.70 17.95 -13.01
CA ALA A 413 3.69 18.97 -13.28
C ALA A 413 2.43 18.76 -12.41
N VAL A 414 2.02 17.52 -12.18
CA VAL A 414 0.95 17.16 -11.26
C VAL A 414 1.30 17.58 -9.82
N GLN A 415 2.55 17.37 -9.38
CA GLN A 415 3.00 17.79 -8.05
C GLN A 415 3.07 19.32 -7.93
N GLU A 416 3.46 20.03 -8.97
CA GLU A 416 3.42 21.50 -8.97
C GLU A 416 1.96 22.02 -9.02
N ALA A 417 1.05 21.31 -9.66
CA ALA A 417 -0.35 21.70 -9.70
C ALA A 417 -1.00 21.66 -8.32
N ILE A 418 -0.73 20.64 -7.49
CA ILE A 418 -1.25 20.63 -6.11
C ILE A 418 -0.64 21.76 -5.28
N THR A 419 0.65 22.02 -5.41
CA THR A 419 1.30 23.15 -4.75
C THR A 419 0.67 24.48 -5.18
N PHE A 420 0.40 24.66 -6.46
CA PHE A 420 -0.29 25.83 -6.98
C PHE A 420 -1.70 25.99 -6.38
N VAL A 421 -2.46 24.92 -6.26
CA VAL A 421 -3.81 24.95 -5.66
C VAL A 421 -3.73 25.36 -4.18
N VAL A 422 -2.82 24.76 -3.42
CA VAL A 422 -2.61 25.08 -1.99
C VAL A 422 -2.14 26.51 -1.79
N ASP A 423 -1.21 27.01 -2.63
CA ASP A 423 -0.72 28.39 -2.55
C ASP A 423 -1.81 29.44 -2.84
N ASN A 424 -2.82 29.07 -3.63
CA ASN A 424 -3.98 29.91 -3.93
C ASN A 424 -5.20 29.63 -3.02
N ALA A 425 -5.05 28.75 -2.02
CA ALA A 425 -6.10 28.41 -1.08
C ALA A 425 -6.25 29.42 0.07
N VAL A 426 -7.36 29.39 0.76
CA VAL A 426 -7.65 30.22 1.93
C VAL A 426 -7.57 29.37 3.18
N GLU A 427 -6.64 29.69 4.07
CA GLU A 427 -6.53 29.02 5.37
C GLU A 427 -7.69 29.40 6.30
N LYS A 428 -8.35 28.39 6.84
CA LYS A 428 -9.44 28.55 7.85
C LYS A 428 -9.15 27.81 9.15
#